data_a1dbc176f32db520c257def8b94fcb03
#
_entry.id   a1dbc176f32db520c257def8b94fcb03
#
_cell.length_a   1.000
_cell.length_b   1.000
_cell.length_c   1.000
_cell.angle_alpha   90.00
_cell.angle_beta   90.00
_cell.angle_gamma   90.00
#
_symmetry.space_group_name_H-M   'P 1'
#
loop_
_entity.id
_entity.type
_entity.pdbx_description
1 polymer ?
#
loop_
_entity_poly.entity_id
_entity_poly.type
_entity_poly.pdbx_seq_one_letter_code
_entity_poly.pdbx_strand_id
1 'polypeptide(L)'
;MIFLILTLLLVTSAHCGPEENEGVRYASNCEACKILATELEARLSETGRSHDVIQTGYSLDDEKSKKRTEYRRSELRLLESMENVCDRILEYNIHKERKDSTRFAKGMSQTFQTLHALVDKGVKVDLGIPHELWDKPSAEITRMKTQCETMVERYEGVIEKWYFHEQNQIPLIKYLCENEVLKGRNSECLYETFKDPKIDNEAKNKPMRTEEL
;
A
#
# COMPACT_ATOMS: atom_id res chain seq x y z
N MET A 1 8.45 64.08 -12.46
CA MET A 1 7.62 63.35 -11.48
C MET A 1 7.10 62.12 -12.17
N ILE A 2 7.86 61.02 -12.08
CA ILE A 2 7.52 59.77 -12.74
C ILE A 2 6.95 58.86 -11.64
N PHE A 3 5.64 58.62 -11.68
CA PHE A 3 4.99 57.66 -10.80
C PHE A 3 5.33 56.25 -11.30
N LEU A 4 6.20 55.59 -10.59
CA LEU A 4 6.53 54.19 -10.80
C LEU A 4 5.43 53.37 -10.14
N ILE A 5 4.46 52.95 -10.94
CA ILE A 5 3.44 51.99 -10.51
C ILE A 5 4.11 50.60 -10.47
N LEU A 6 4.55 50.24 -9.28
CA LEU A 6 5.04 48.89 -8.98
C LEU A 6 3.82 47.96 -8.86
N THR A 7 3.37 47.39 -9.97
CA THR A 7 2.37 46.32 -9.95
C THR A 7 3.01 45.07 -9.39
N LEU A 8 2.77 44.85 -8.11
CA LEU A 8 3.07 43.62 -7.42
C LEU A 8 2.21 42.50 -8.04
N LEU A 9 2.79 41.76 -8.98
CA LEU A 9 2.23 40.52 -9.49
C LEU A 9 2.24 39.49 -8.34
N LEU A 10 1.14 39.43 -7.61
CA LEU A 10 0.80 38.32 -6.75
C LEU A 10 0.59 37.08 -7.66
N VAL A 11 1.65 36.32 -7.88
CA VAL A 11 1.55 34.98 -8.43
C VAL A 11 0.91 34.12 -7.35
N THR A 12 -0.42 34.08 -7.36
CA THR A 12 -1.17 33.07 -6.64
C THR A 12 -0.81 31.74 -7.29
N SER A 13 0.07 30.98 -6.65
CA SER A 13 0.29 29.58 -6.99
C SER A 13 -1.04 28.86 -6.81
N ALA A 14 -1.80 28.74 -7.90
CA ALA A 14 -2.94 27.85 -7.94
C ALA A 14 -2.39 26.45 -7.67
N HIS A 15 -2.56 25.98 -6.45
CA HIS A 15 -2.41 24.55 -6.16
C HIS A 15 -3.57 23.89 -6.89
N CYS A 16 -3.31 23.45 -8.13
CA CYS A 16 -4.18 22.54 -8.84
C CYS A 16 -4.04 21.17 -8.17
N GLY A 17 -4.64 21.05 -6.99
CA GLY A 17 -4.92 19.73 -6.43
C GLY A 17 -5.90 19.04 -7.38
N PRO A 18 -5.84 17.70 -7.54
CA PRO A 18 -6.89 16.98 -8.27
C PRO A 18 -8.22 17.33 -7.59
N GLU A 19 -9.13 17.98 -8.33
CA GLU A 19 -10.48 18.24 -7.84
C GLU A 19 -11.07 16.89 -7.45
N GLU A 20 -11.41 16.75 -6.18
CA GLU A 20 -12.25 15.64 -5.72
C GLU A 20 -13.62 15.88 -6.33
N ASN A 21 -13.88 15.27 -7.49
CA ASN A 21 -15.22 15.22 -8.06
C ASN A 21 -16.12 14.53 -7.03
N GLU A 22 -17.38 14.98 -6.93
CA GLU A 22 -18.37 14.42 -6.01
C GLU A 22 -18.35 12.89 -6.06
N GLY A 23 -17.86 12.25 -4.98
CA GLY A 23 -17.81 10.79 -4.84
C GLY A 23 -16.44 10.14 -5.00
N VAL A 24 -15.40 10.85 -5.45
CA VAL A 24 -14.02 10.33 -5.52
C VAL A 24 -13.25 10.78 -4.29
N ARG A 25 -12.81 9.82 -3.48
CA ARG A 25 -11.97 10.08 -2.30
C ARG A 25 -10.62 9.41 -2.48
N TYR A 26 -9.61 10.19 -2.82
CA TYR A 26 -8.24 9.70 -2.99
C TYR A 26 -7.64 9.18 -1.68
N ALA A 27 -6.63 8.31 -1.79
CA ALA A 27 -5.90 7.82 -0.65
C ALA A 27 -5.09 8.95 -0.01
N SER A 28 -5.14 9.02 1.32
CA SER A 28 -4.25 9.87 2.11
C SER A 28 -2.82 9.29 2.13
N ASN A 29 -1.83 10.10 2.49
CA ASN A 29 -0.46 9.60 2.66
C ASN A 29 -0.37 8.49 3.71
N CYS A 30 -1.25 8.50 4.71
CA CYS A 30 -1.35 7.46 5.72
C CYS A 30 -1.80 6.13 5.10
N GLU A 31 -2.89 6.14 4.32
CA GLU A 31 -3.43 4.97 3.66
C GLU A 31 -2.45 4.40 2.61
N ALA A 32 -1.85 5.26 1.80
CA ALA A 32 -0.87 4.84 0.80
C ALA A 32 0.38 4.23 1.44
N CYS A 33 0.91 4.84 2.50
CA CYS A 33 2.07 4.30 3.22
C CYS A 33 1.75 2.97 3.91
N LYS A 34 0.56 2.83 4.52
CA LYS A 34 0.10 1.57 5.11
C LYS A 34 0.15 0.44 4.11
N ILE A 35 -0.35 0.66 2.89
CA ILE A 35 -0.38 -0.35 1.85
C ILE A 35 1.03 -0.64 1.34
N LEU A 36 1.85 0.38 1.08
CA LEU A 36 3.26 0.21 0.71
C LEU A 36 4.00 -0.67 1.72
N ALA A 37 3.92 -0.33 3.00
CA ALA A 37 4.61 -1.10 4.05
C ALA A 37 4.12 -2.55 4.09
N THR A 38 2.81 -2.77 3.98
CA THR A 38 2.20 -4.11 3.98
C THR A 38 2.69 -4.94 2.79
N GLU A 39 2.69 -4.36 1.57
CA GLU A 39 3.10 -5.09 0.37
C GLU A 39 4.60 -5.38 0.33
N LEU A 40 5.42 -4.44 0.81
CA LEU A 40 6.87 -4.63 0.86
C LEU A 40 7.25 -5.70 1.90
N GLU A 41 6.66 -5.68 3.10
CA GLU A 41 6.88 -6.73 4.09
C GLU A 41 6.37 -8.10 3.61
N ALA A 42 5.23 -8.16 2.92
CA ALA A 42 4.71 -9.38 2.32
C ALA A 42 5.71 -9.94 1.30
N ARG A 43 6.23 -9.09 0.40
CA ARG A 43 7.20 -9.49 -0.61
C ARG A 43 8.53 -9.96 -0.02
N LEU A 44 9.00 -9.27 1.02
CA LEU A 44 10.16 -9.71 1.78
C LEU A 44 9.91 -11.07 2.49
N SER A 45 8.70 -11.33 2.96
CA SER A 45 8.38 -12.63 3.58
C SER A 45 8.36 -13.77 2.57
N GLU A 46 7.91 -13.53 1.34
CA GLU A 46 7.91 -14.50 0.24
C GLU A 46 9.34 -14.98 -0.06
N THR A 47 10.31 -14.08 -0.07
CA THR A 47 11.72 -14.36 -0.39
C THR A 47 12.59 -14.72 0.83
N GLY A 48 12.06 -14.56 2.04
CA GLY A 48 12.82 -14.73 3.30
C GLY A 48 13.26 -16.16 3.62
N ARG A 49 12.70 -17.16 2.93
CA ARG A 49 13.01 -18.58 3.11
C ARG A 49 14.18 -19.07 2.25
N SER A 50 14.68 -18.25 1.31
CA SER A 50 15.81 -18.63 0.47
C SER A 50 17.09 -18.71 1.31
N HIS A 51 17.81 -19.80 1.16
CA HIS A 51 19.13 -20.05 1.74
C HIS A 51 20.24 -19.85 0.71
N ASP A 52 19.94 -19.25 -0.44
CA ASP A 52 20.90 -19.00 -1.49
C ASP A 52 22.03 -18.07 -1.02
N VAL A 53 23.23 -18.33 -1.52
CA VAL A 53 24.42 -17.54 -1.23
C VAL A 53 24.87 -16.83 -2.49
N ILE A 54 24.93 -15.51 -2.44
CA ILE A 54 25.44 -14.68 -3.51
C ILE A 54 26.93 -14.53 -3.35
N GLN A 55 27.66 -14.76 -4.43
CA GLN A 55 29.10 -14.51 -4.51
C GLN A 55 29.33 -13.21 -5.29
N THR A 56 29.85 -12.20 -4.63
CA THR A 56 30.22 -10.92 -5.25
C THR A 56 31.71 -10.73 -5.24
N GLY A 57 32.26 -10.14 -6.30
CA GLY A 57 33.68 -9.85 -6.47
C GLY A 57 34.27 -10.56 -7.68
N TYR A 58 34.98 -9.80 -8.50
CA TYR A 58 35.79 -10.30 -9.60
C TYR A 58 37.22 -10.35 -9.13
N SER A 59 37.76 -11.53 -8.93
CA SER A 59 39.22 -11.72 -8.81
C SER A 59 39.61 -12.80 -9.80
N LEU A 60 40.54 -12.45 -10.69
CA LEU A 60 41.12 -13.36 -11.67
C LEU A 60 42.14 -14.33 -11.06
N ASP A 61 42.76 -13.94 -9.91
CA ASP A 61 43.90 -14.64 -9.35
C ASP A 61 43.68 -15.20 -7.95
N ASP A 62 42.59 -14.91 -7.25
CA ASP A 62 42.43 -15.34 -5.86
C ASP A 62 40.98 -15.72 -5.52
N GLU A 63 40.72 -17.02 -5.38
CA GLU A 63 39.40 -17.58 -4.98
C GLU A 63 39.02 -17.16 -3.55
N LYS A 64 39.98 -16.65 -2.76
CA LYS A 64 39.79 -16.21 -1.36
C LYS A 64 39.16 -14.82 -1.22
N SER A 65 39.07 -14.02 -2.29
CA SER A 65 38.59 -12.65 -2.25
C SER A 65 37.10 -12.52 -2.54
N LYS A 66 36.38 -13.61 -2.87
CA LYS A 66 34.94 -13.60 -3.16
C LYS A 66 34.14 -13.42 -1.88
N LYS A 67 33.51 -12.28 -1.74
CA LYS A 67 32.57 -12.02 -0.63
C LYS A 67 31.31 -12.87 -0.83
N ARG A 68 31.01 -13.73 0.15
CA ARG A 68 29.78 -14.53 0.18
C ARG A 68 28.77 -13.83 1.09
N THR A 69 27.58 -13.53 0.57
CA THR A 69 26.49 -12.92 1.33
C THR A 69 25.24 -13.77 1.15
N GLU A 70 24.55 -14.09 2.23
CA GLU A 70 23.27 -14.77 2.14
C GLU A 70 22.26 -13.87 1.40
N TYR A 71 21.53 -14.43 0.43
CA TYR A 71 20.52 -13.70 -0.35
C TYR A 71 19.55 -12.96 0.55
N ARG A 72 19.06 -13.60 1.62
CA ARG A 72 18.09 -13.02 2.57
C ARG A 72 18.57 -11.74 3.28
N ARG A 73 19.87 -11.47 3.27
CA ARG A 73 20.51 -10.27 3.87
C ARG A 73 21.20 -9.41 2.84
N SER A 74 20.97 -9.66 1.56
CA SER A 74 21.62 -8.96 0.47
C SER A 74 20.88 -7.71 0.06
N GLU A 75 21.61 -6.75 -0.45
CA GLU A 75 21.06 -5.57 -1.13
C GLU A 75 20.22 -5.98 -2.36
N LEU A 76 20.65 -7.01 -3.08
CA LEU A 76 19.92 -7.53 -4.24
C LEU A 76 18.47 -7.91 -3.89
N ARG A 77 18.27 -8.63 -2.77
CA ARG A 77 16.92 -8.97 -2.32
C ARG A 77 16.07 -7.74 -2.01
N LEU A 78 16.67 -6.70 -1.41
CA LEU A 78 15.94 -5.47 -1.15
C LEU A 78 15.52 -4.80 -2.46
N LEU A 79 16.44 -4.65 -3.41
CA LEU A 79 16.17 -4.07 -4.72
C LEU A 79 15.08 -4.83 -5.46
N GLU A 80 15.19 -6.17 -5.55
CA GLU A 80 14.18 -7.02 -6.16
C GLU A 80 12.82 -6.96 -5.45
N SER A 81 12.81 -6.74 -4.13
CA SER A 81 11.58 -6.59 -3.36
C SER A 81 10.92 -5.23 -3.53
N MET A 82 11.71 -4.17 -3.74
CA MET A 82 11.20 -2.83 -4.03
C MET A 82 10.76 -2.69 -5.49
N GLU A 83 11.40 -3.42 -6.41
CA GLU A 83 11.03 -3.41 -7.82
C GLU A 83 9.58 -3.85 -7.99
N ASN A 84 8.79 -3.01 -8.67
CA ASN A 84 7.37 -3.26 -8.95
C ASN A 84 6.47 -3.51 -7.71
N VAL A 85 6.92 -3.17 -6.49
CA VAL A 85 6.09 -3.34 -5.27
C VAL A 85 4.79 -2.54 -5.37
N CYS A 86 4.83 -1.36 -5.98
CA CYS A 86 3.66 -0.50 -6.16
C CYS A 86 2.66 -1.04 -7.21
N ASP A 87 3.09 -1.94 -8.11
CA ASP A 87 2.17 -2.60 -9.04
C ASP A 87 1.17 -3.51 -8.33
N ARG A 88 1.54 -4.04 -7.16
CA ARG A 88 0.65 -4.86 -6.33
C ARG A 88 -0.57 -4.07 -5.81
N ILE A 89 -0.50 -2.74 -5.83
CA ILE A 89 -1.63 -1.86 -5.47
C ILE A 89 -2.77 -2.00 -6.47
N LEU A 90 -2.49 -2.36 -7.72
CA LEU A 90 -3.52 -2.59 -8.73
C LEU A 90 -4.42 -3.81 -8.43
N GLU A 91 -4.02 -4.68 -7.48
CA GLU A 91 -4.85 -5.79 -6.97
C GLU A 91 -5.90 -5.33 -5.94
N TYR A 92 -5.79 -4.09 -5.47
CA TYR A 92 -6.71 -3.51 -4.49
C TYR A 92 -7.94 -2.92 -5.17
N ASN A 93 -9.05 -2.96 -4.46
CA ASN A 93 -10.30 -2.34 -4.85
C ASN A 93 -10.86 -1.48 -3.72
N ILE A 94 -11.80 -0.60 -4.06
CA ILE A 94 -12.49 0.22 -3.07
C ILE A 94 -13.73 -0.53 -2.57
N HIS A 95 -13.72 -0.83 -1.30
CA HIS A 95 -14.85 -1.42 -0.59
C HIS A 95 -15.68 -0.29 0.03
N LYS A 96 -16.67 0.23 -0.72
CA LYS A 96 -17.49 1.38 -0.32
C LYS A 96 -18.31 1.16 0.96
N GLU A 97 -18.51 -0.09 1.36
CA GLU A 97 -19.13 -0.48 2.62
C GLU A 97 -18.26 -0.15 3.85
N ARG A 98 -16.97 0.15 3.66
CA ARG A 98 -16.02 0.48 4.72
C ARG A 98 -15.72 1.98 4.70
N LYS A 99 -15.67 2.61 5.87
CA LYS A 99 -15.52 4.07 5.99
C LYS A 99 -14.10 4.53 6.29
N ASP A 100 -13.27 3.64 6.81
CA ASP A 100 -11.89 3.86 7.26
C ASP A 100 -10.85 3.46 6.20
N SER A 101 -9.57 3.37 6.57
CA SER A 101 -8.48 2.96 5.67
C SER A 101 -8.65 1.54 5.13
N THR A 102 -9.45 0.70 5.78
CA THR A 102 -9.72 -0.67 5.33
C THR A 102 -10.61 -0.72 4.09
N ARG A 103 -11.11 0.44 3.63
CA ARG A 103 -11.83 0.55 2.35
C ARG A 103 -10.96 0.13 1.15
N PHE A 104 -9.64 0.25 1.27
CA PHE A 104 -8.70 -0.29 0.30
C PHE A 104 -8.35 -1.72 0.69
N ALA A 105 -8.85 -2.69 -0.05
CA ALA A 105 -8.59 -4.10 0.21
C ALA A 105 -8.43 -4.89 -1.08
N LYS A 106 -7.67 -5.98 -1.03
CA LYS A 106 -7.52 -6.89 -2.17
C LYS A 106 -8.82 -7.62 -2.46
N GLY A 107 -9.02 -7.91 -3.73
CA GLY A 107 -10.20 -8.60 -4.21
C GLY A 107 -11.41 -7.69 -4.41
N MET A 108 -12.46 -8.26 -4.96
CA MET A 108 -13.68 -7.56 -5.35
C MET A 108 -14.53 -7.19 -4.13
N SER A 109 -15.04 -5.97 -4.06
CA SER A 109 -15.96 -5.52 -3.00
C SER A 109 -17.26 -6.32 -3.03
N GLN A 110 -17.98 -6.41 -1.89
CA GLN A 110 -19.27 -7.10 -1.80
C GLN A 110 -20.29 -6.53 -2.79
N THR A 111 -20.26 -5.22 -2.99
CA THR A 111 -21.15 -4.54 -3.95
C THR A 111 -20.90 -5.05 -5.37
N PHE A 112 -19.65 -5.08 -5.82
CA PHE A 112 -19.33 -5.57 -7.16
C PHE A 112 -19.56 -7.07 -7.31
N GLN A 113 -19.28 -7.89 -6.29
CA GLN A 113 -19.66 -9.32 -6.30
C GLN A 113 -21.15 -9.52 -6.52
N THR A 114 -21.98 -8.72 -5.86
CA THR A 114 -23.43 -8.78 -6.02
C THR A 114 -23.86 -8.34 -7.42
N LEU A 115 -23.25 -7.27 -7.96
CA LEU A 115 -23.56 -6.78 -9.30
C LEU A 115 -23.19 -7.80 -10.39
N HIS A 116 -22.02 -8.43 -10.31
CA HIS A 116 -21.63 -9.51 -11.20
C HIS A 116 -22.60 -10.69 -11.11
N ALA A 117 -22.97 -11.12 -9.89
CA ALA A 117 -23.92 -12.19 -9.70
C ALA A 117 -25.33 -11.88 -10.26
N LEU A 118 -25.74 -10.61 -10.30
CA LEU A 118 -26.98 -10.20 -10.96
C LEU A 118 -26.88 -10.29 -12.47
N VAL A 119 -25.76 -9.82 -13.06
CA VAL A 119 -25.51 -9.92 -14.50
C VAL A 119 -25.46 -11.38 -14.94
N ASP A 120 -24.79 -12.26 -14.19
CA ASP A 120 -24.72 -13.71 -14.46
C ASP A 120 -26.12 -14.38 -14.45
N LYS A 121 -27.04 -13.84 -13.66
CA LYS A 121 -28.46 -14.27 -13.64
C LYS A 121 -29.30 -13.64 -14.74
N GLY A 122 -28.69 -12.88 -15.64
CA GLY A 122 -29.37 -12.23 -16.75
C GLY A 122 -30.11 -10.92 -16.40
N VAL A 123 -29.85 -10.36 -15.22
CA VAL A 123 -30.42 -9.06 -14.84
C VAL A 123 -29.61 -7.96 -15.56
N LYS A 124 -30.32 -7.07 -16.24
CA LYS A 124 -29.69 -5.93 -16.90
C LYS A 124 -29.31 -4.88 -15.82
N VAL A 125 -28.01 -4.70 -15.62
CA VAL A 125 -27.44 -3.70 -14.70
C VAL A 125 -26.77 -2.61 -15.53
N ASP A 126 -27.13 -1.36 -15.27
CA ASP A 126 -26.53 -0.19 -15.90
C ASP A 126 -25.88 0.69 -14.83
N LEU A 127 -24.55 0.80 -14.88
CA LEU A 127 -23.74 1.67 -14.00
C LEU A 127 -23.23 2.93 -14.72
N GLY A 128 -23.67 3.17 -15.95
CA GLY A 128 -23.15 4.25 -16.78
C GLY A 128 -21.74 4.02 -17.34
N ILE A 129 -21.14 2.86 -17.08
CA ILE A 129 -19.87 2.41 -17.63
C ILE A 129 -20.02 1.00 -18.23
N PRO A 130 -19.29 0.67 -19.32
CA PRO A 130 -19.31 -0.67 -19.92
C PRO A 130 -18.89 -1.74 -18.89
N HIS A 131 -19.52 -2.92 -18.98
CA HIS A 131 -19.26 -4.05 -18.07
C HIS A 131 -17.79 -4.48 -18.08
N GLU A 132 -17.09 -4.40 -19.22
CA GLU A 132 -15.68 -4.74 -19.38
C GLU A 132 -14.74 -3.82 -18.58
N LEU A 133 -15.23 -2.68 -18.10
CA LEU A 133 -14.48 -1.73 -17.29
C LEU A 133 -14.72 -1.87 -15.79
N TRP A 134 -15.64 -2.73 -15.37
CA TRP A 134 -15.98 -2.90 -13.95
C TRP A 134 -14.84 -3.45 -13.11
N ASP A 135 -13.98 -4.28 -13.72
CA ASP A 135 -12.83 -4.91 -13.07
C ASP A 135 -11.52 -4.10 -13.25
N LYS A 136 -11.60 -2.92 -13.87
CA LYS A 136 -10.43 -2.07 -14.03
C LYS A 136 -10.16 -1.28 -12.75
N PRO A 137 -8.87 -1.08 -12.39
CA PRO A 137 -8.52 -0.27 -11.23
C PRO A 137 -9.15 1.13 -11.31
N SER A 138 -9.74 1.58 -10.22
CA SER A 138 -10.33 2.91 -10.14
C SER A 138 -9.26 4.02 -10.18
N ALA A 139 -9.69 5.26 -10.39
CA ALA A 139 -8.80 6.43 -10.39
C ALA A 139 -8.07 6.58 -9.04
N GLU A 140 -8.75 6.25 -7.93
CA GLU A 140 -8.18 6.30 -6.58
C GLU A 140 -7.04 5.27 -6.43
N ILE A 141 -7.23 4.04 -6.94
CA ILE A 141 -6.20 2.99 -6.90
C ILE A 141 -5.00 3.38 -7.77
N THR A 142 -5.25 3.88 -8.98
CA THR A 142 -4.20 4.34 -9.88
C THR A 142 -3.41 5.50 -9.27
N ARG A 143 -4.11 6.45 -8.64
CA ARG A 143 -3.47 7.56 -7.92
C ARG A 143 -2.65 7.08 -6.73
N MET A 144 -3.16 6.10 -5.98
CA MET A 144 -2.46 5.51 -4.84
C MET A 144 -1.18 4.78 -5.29
N LYS A 145 -1.18 4.13 -6.45
CA LYS A 145 0.03 3.56 -7.05
C LYS A 145 1.09 4.65 -7.28
N THR A 146 0.72 5.78 -7.90
CA THR A 146 1.65 6.91 -8.11
C THR A 146 2.17 7.49 -6.79
N GLN A 147 1.31 7.56 -5.76
CA GLN A 147 1.76 7.98 -4.42
C GLN A 147 2.76 7.00 -3.83
N CYS A 148 2.54 5.69 -4.00
CA CYS A 148 3.45 4.65 -3.56
C CYS A 148 4.82 4.80 -4.25
N GLU A 149 4.87 4.95 -5.57
CA GLU A 149 6.09 5.14 -6.34
C GLU A 149 6.89 6.35 -5.82
N THR A 150 6.21 7.48 -5.64
CA THR A 150 6.82 8.68 -5.06
C THR A 150 7.35 8.45 -3.63
N MET A 151 6.66 7.62 -2.83
CA MET A 151 7.12 7.29 -1.47
C MET A 151 8.34 6.38 -1.50
N VAL A 152 8.36 5.37 -2.36
CA VAL A 152 9.52 4.48 -2.53
C VAL A 152 10.75 5.30 -2.89
N GLU A 153 10.66 6.15 -3.91
CA GLU A 153 11.77 7.03 -4.32
C GLU A 153 12.24 7.96 -3.19
N ARG A 154 11.29 8.62 -2.51
CA ARG A 154 11.63 9.59 -1.46
C ARG A 154 12.26 8.96 -0.23
N TYR A 155 11.84 7.77 0.14
CA TYR A 155 12.20 7.12 1.39
C TYR A 155 13.07 5.87 1.18
N GLU A 156 13.67 5.70 0.00
CA GLU A 156 14.55 4.57 -0.33
C GLU A 156 15.62 4.34 0.74
N GLY A 157 16.37 5.37 1.10
CA GLY A 157 17.41 5.28 2.13
C GLY A 157 16.90 5.00 3.55
N VAL A 158 15.62 5.32 3.84
CA VAL A 158 14.97 4.97 5.10
C VAL A 158 14.59 3.49 5.12
N ILE A 159 14.05 3.00 4.00
CA ILE A 159 13.70 1.59 3.80
C ILE A 159 14.96 0.73 3.87
N GLU A 160 16.05 1.17 3.23
CA GLU A 160 17.34 0.49 3.27
C GLU A 160 17.88 0.37 4.70
N LYS A 161 17.90 1.47 5.47
CA LYS A 161 18.32 1.45 6.87
C LYS A 161 17.50 0.50 7.70
N TRP A 162 16.18 0.52 7.54
CA TRP A 162 15.28 -0.40 8.22
C TRP A 162 15.59 -1.85 7.86
N TYR A 163 15.76 -2.15 6.58
CA TYR A 163 16.03 -3.49 6.08
C TYR A 163 17.31 -4.10 6.69
N PHE A 164 18.40 -3.33 6.74
CA PHE A 164 19.68 -3.84 7.23
C PHE A 164 19.82 -3.85 8.75
N HIS A 165 19.13 -2.97 9.45
CA HIS A 165 19.37 -2.77 10.88
C HIS A 165 18.16 -3.09 11.77
N GLU A 166 16.94 -2.79 11.33
CA GLU A 166 15.76 -2.78 12.19
C GLU A 166 14.67 -3.80 11.79
N GLN A 167 14.80 -4.49 10.68
CA GLN A 167 13.78 -5.38 10.10
C GLN A 167 13.20 -6.40 11.09
N ASN A 168 14.02 -6.93 12.00
CA ASN A 168 13.60 -7.93 12.97
C ASN A 168 13.08 -7.33 14.30
N GLN A 169 13.18 -6.02 14.49
CA GLN A 169 12.86 -5.35 15.75
C GLN A 169 11.61 -4.49 15.63
N ILE A 170 11.47 -3.77 14.53
CA ILE A 170 10.41 -2.79 14.33
C ILE A 170 9.71 -3.08 12.99
N PRO A 171 8.38 -3.21 12.94
CA PRO A 171 7.64 -3.33 11.68
C PRO A 171 7.86 -2.11 10.79
N LEU A 172 7.91 -2.32 9.48
CA LEU A 172 8.12 -1.24 8.50
C LEU A 172 7.04 -0.17 8.60
N ILE A 173 5.79 -0.58 8.86
CA ILE A 173 4.67 0.35 9.04
C ILE A 173 4.95 1.38 10.13
N LYS A 174 5.58 0.99 11.22
CA LYS A 174 5.95 1.90 12.30
C LYS A 174 7.19 2.71 11.93
N TYR A 175 8.23 2.05 11.43
CA TYR A 175 9.50 2.70 11.13
C TYR A 175 9.36 3.74 10.01
N LEU A 176 8.73 3.36 8.89
CA LEU A 176 8.56 4.24 7.72
C LEU A 176 7.35 5.17 7.87
N CYS A 177 6.16 4.59 8.12
CA CYS A 177 4.95 5.38 8.01
C CYS A 177 4.71 6.29 9.22
N GLU A 178 4.84 5.78 10.43
CA GLU A 178 4.59 6.58 11.63
C GLU A 178 5.72 7.59 11.88
N ASN A 179 6.99 7.14 11.83
CA ASN A 179 8.11 7.97 12.25
C ASN A 179 8.60 8.94 11.17
N GLU A 180 8.49 8.58 9.86
CA GLU A 180 9.05 9.38 8.78
C GLU A 180 7.98 10.03 7.90
N VAL A 181 7.05 9.25 7.33
CA VAL A 181 6.05 9.78 6.38
C VAL A 181 5.04 10.68 7.10
N LEU A 182 4.52 10.24 8.25
CA LEU A 182 3.49 10.98 8.99
C LEU A 182 4.08 11.95 10.03
N LYS A 183 5.22 11.67 10.58
CA LYS A 183 6.02 12.50 11.50
C LYS A 183 5.22 13.54 12.29
N GLY A 184 4.53 13.09 13.34
CA GLY A 184 3.71 13.94 14.21
C GLY A 184 2.31 14.27 13.69
N ARG A 185 1.89 13.69 12.56
CA ARG A 185 0.51 13.74 12.07
C ARG A 185 -0.30 12.57 12.58
N ASN A 186 -1.63 12.61 12.36
CA ASN A 186 -2.51 11.51 12.75
C ASN A 186 -2.10 10.21 12.03
N SER A 187 -1.82 9.16 12.82
CA SER A 187 -1.39 7.83 12.37
C SER A 187 -2.46 6.74 12.64
N GLU A 188 -3.67 7.12 13.06
CA GLU A 188 -4.73 6.16 13.40
C GLU A 188 -5.02 5.18 12.26
N CYS A 189 -5.00 5.67 11.02
CA CYS A 189 -5.28 4.85 9.85
C CYS A 189 -4.36 3.62 9.74
N LEU A 190 -3.12 3.70 10.27
CA LEU A 190 -2.15 2.60 10.19
C LEU A 190 -2.64 1.36 10.95
N TYR A 191 -3.38 1.56 12.02
CA TYR A 191 -3.81 0.51 12.96
C TYR A 191 -5.28 0.10 12.79
N GLU A 192 -6.00 0.73 11.88
CA GLU A 192 -7.36 0.33 11.54
C GLU A 192 -7.37 -1.07 10.91
N THR A 193 -8.20 -1.96 11.46
CA THR A 193 -8.39 -3.32 10.96
C THR A 193 -9.86 -3.56 10.67
N PHE A 194 -10.15 -4.24 9.56
CA PHE A 194 -11.52 -4.61 9.24
C PHE A 194 -11.98 -5.74 10.17
N LYS A 195 -13.07 -5.49 10.90
CA LYS A 195 -13.79 -6.50 11.68
C LYS A 195 -15.02 -6.92 10.87
N ASP A 196 -15.04 -8.17 10.43
CA ASP A 196 -16.20 -8.68 9.71
C ASP A 196 -17.36 -8.87 10.69
N PRO A 197 -18.49 -8.15 10.53
CA PRO A 197 -19.61 -8.23 11.46
C PRO A 197 -20.28 -9.61 11.50
N LYS A 198 -20.02 -10.48 10.53
CA LYS A 198 -20.53 -11.85 10.51
C LYS A 198 -19.79 -12.75 11.48
N ILE A 199 -18.47 -12.60 11.58
CA ILE A 199 -17.62 -13.40 12.47
C ILE A 199 -17.88 -13.04 13.94
N ASP A 200 -18.06 -11.75 14.22
CA ASP A 200 -18.37 -11.28 15.58
C ASP A 200 -19.74 -11.78 16.11
N ASN A 201 -20.70 -12.00 15.22
CA ASN A 201 -22.01 -12.55 15.59
C ASN A 201 -21.97 -14.07 15.82
N GLU A 202 -21.14 -14.81 15.10
CA GLU A 202 -20.94 -16.26 15.32
C GLU A 202 -20.18 -16.52 16.63
N ALA A 203 -19.21 -15.68 16.96
CA ALA A 203 -18.48 -15.78 18.21
C ALA A 203 -19.34 -15.49 19.46
N LYS A 204 -20.32 -14.58 19.32
CA LYS A 204 -21.28 -14.26 20.40
C LYS A 204 -22.40 -15.31 20.58
N ASN A 205 -22.70 -16.08 19.54
CA ASN A 205 -23.79 -17.10 19.54
C ASN A 205 -23.29 -18.51 19.84
N LYS A 206 -22.00 -18.73 20.17
CA LYS A 206 -21.50 -20.03 20.57
C LYS A 206 -21.98 -20.33 21.99
N PRO A 207 -22.90 -21.30 22.23
CA PRO A 207 -23.36 -21.62 23.58
C PRO A 207 -22.17 -22.12 24.41
N MET A 208 -22.05 -21.56 25.61
CA MET A 208 -21.08 -22.00 26.61
C MET A 208 -21.41 -23.46 26.93
N ARG A 209 -20.52 -24.38 26.52
CA ARG A 209 -20.65 -25.81 26.84
C ARG A 209 -20.35 -25.94 28.32
N THR A 210 -21.39 -26.05 29.12
CA THR A 210 -21.29 -26.46 30.51
C THR A 210 -20.77 -27.90 30.52
N GLU A 211 -19.53 -28.09 30.94
CA GLU A 211 -19.03 -29.39 31.35
C GLU A 211 -19.69 -29.70 32.71
N GLU A 212 -20.65 -30.59 32.70
CA GLU A 212 -21.13 -31.24 33.93
C GLU A 212 -20.08 -32.28 34.32
N LEU A 213 -19.64 -32.15 35.55
CA LEU A 213 -18.81 -33.09 36.30
C LEU A 213 -19.60 -34.38 36.60
#